data_c7e73b4d3c394cbac19e9fa01053de14
#
_entry.id   c7e73b4d3c394cbac19e9fa01053de14
#
_cell.length_a   1.000
_cell.length_b   1.000
_cell.length_c   1.000
_cell.angle_alpha   90.00
_cell.angle_beta   90.00
_cell.angle_gamma   90.00
#
_symmetry.space_group_name_H-M   'P 1'
#
loop_
_entity.id
_entity.type
_entity.pdbx_description
1 polymer ?
#
loop_
_entity_poly.entity_id
_entity_poly.type
_entity_poly.pdbx_seq_one_letter_code
_entity_poly.pdbx_strand_id
1 'polypeptide(L)'
;MPMPEGYRKALRLMKQAEKFQRPVICFVDTPGAFCGIEAEERGQGEAIARNLWELAGLKTPVLSIVTGEGGSGGALALAAGDQVWMLENSIYSILSPEGFASILWKDSTKAKEAAAVMKLTASDLYEKGIIEQVIPEPENLTPESMWQVAERLNDKICTFLQKYTSLSEEELLETRYARFRKF
;
A
#
# COMPACT_ATOMS: atom_id res chain seq x y z
N MET A 1 -6.84 2.01 12.24
CA MET A 1 -5.40 1.74 12.51
C MET A 1 -5.26 0.31 13.01
N PRO A 2 -4.56 -0.56 12.27
CA PRO A 2 -4.42 -1.96 12.67
C PRO A 2 -3.55 -2.13 13.91
N MET A 3 -3.91 -3.11 14.73
CA MET A 3 -3.12 -3.63 15.84
C MET A 3 -2.15 -4.71 15.34
N PRO A 4 -1.12 -5.13 16.12
CA PRO A 4 -0.14 -6.14 15.69
C PRO A 4 -0.78 -7.43 15.16
N GLU A 5 -1.88 -7.85 15.77
CA GLU A 5 -2.62 -9.05 15.39
C GLU A 5 -3.20 -8.95 13.98
N GLY A 6 -3.58 -7.74 13.53
CA GLY A 6 -4.03 -7.49 12.17
C GLY A 6 -2.95 -7.78 11.14
N TYR A 7 -1.73 -7.28 11.37
CA TYR A 7 -0.56 -7.55 10.52
C TYR A 7 -0.18 -9.02 10.51
N ARG A 8 -0.14 -9.67 11.67
CA ARG A 8 0.13 -11.10 11.77
C ARG A 8 -0.92 -11.95 11.07
N LYS A 9 -2.20 -11.57 11.16
CA LYS A 9 -3.28 -12.22 10.43
C LYS A 9 -3.11 -12.05 8.92
N ALA A 10 -2.79 -10.85 8.45
CA ALA A 10 -2.53 -10.58 7.04
C ALA A 10 -1.37 -11.46 6.54
N LEU A 11 -0.24 -11.48 7.25
CA LEU A 11 0.89 -12.31 6.88
C LEU A 11 0.54 -13.80 6.81
N ARG A 12 -0.20 -14.30 7.79
CA ARG A 12 -0.65 -15.70 7.79
C ARG A 12 -1.47 -16.02 6.54
N LEU A 13 -2.35 -15.11 6.11
CA LEU A 13 -3.15 -15.30 4.90
C LEU A 13 -2.30 -15.22 3.63
N MET A 14 -1.32 -14.32 3.58
CA MET A 14 -0.37 -14.20 2.47
C MET A 14 0.47 -15.47 2.31
N LYS A 15 0.99 -16.03 3.41
CA LYS A 15 1.73 -17.31 3.40
C LYS A 15 0.86 -18.48 3.02
N GLN A 16 -0.41 -18.44 3.38
CA GLN A 16 -1.38 -19.45 2.96
C GLN A 16 -1.71 -19.33 1.46
N ALA A 17 -1.84 -18.10 0.94
CA ALA A 17 -2.02 -17.85 -0.47
C ALA A 17 -0.82 -18.36 -1.29
N GLU A 18 0.42 -18.07 -0.85
CA GLU A 18 1.65 -18.62 -1.43
C GLU A 18 1.62 -20.14 -1.51
N LYS A 19 1.29 -20.81 -0.39
CA LYS A 19 1.22 -22.28 -0.32
C LYS A 19 0.26 -22.87 -1.36
N PHE A 20 -0.84 -22.18 -1.64
CA PHE A 20 -1.86 -22.62 -2.61
C PHE A 20 -1.72 -21.94 -3.98
N GLN A 21 -0.61 -21.26 -4.24
CA GLN A 21 -0.33 -20.55 -5.50
C GLN A 21 -1.47 -19.58 -5.88
N ARG A 22 -1.97 -18.84 -4.90
CA ARG A 22 -3.02 -17.84 -5.09
C ARG A 22 -2.41 -16.44 -5.05
N PRO A 23 -2.71 -15.58 -6.03
CA PRO A 23 -2.33 -14.17 -5.96
C PRO A 23 -2.92 -13.49 -4.72
N VAL A 24 -2.21 -12.49 -4.22
CA VAL A 24 -2.64 -11.66 -3.09
C VAL A 24 -3.04 -10.29 -3.60
N ILE A 25 -4.20 -9.82 -3.21
CA ILE A 25 -4.64 -8.44 -3.45
C ILE A 25 -4.89 -7.79 -2.08
N CYS A 26 -4.14 -6.73 -1.79
CA CYS A 26 -4.26 -5.94 -0.57
C CYS A 26 -5.01 -4.64 -0.86
N PHE A 27 -6.14 -4.42 -0.22
CA PHE A 27 -6.77 -3.10 -0.16
C PHE A 27 -6.27 -2.36 1.07
N VAL A 28 -5.72 -1.17 0.87
CA VAL A 28 -5.06 -0.39 1.92
C VAL A 28 -5.85 0.88 2.17
N ASP A 29 -6.38 0.99 3.38
CA ASP A 29 -7.04 2.21 3.88
C ASP A 29 -6.77 2.31 5.39
N THR A 30 -5.71 3.03 5.73
CA THR A 30 -5.31 3.27 7.12
C THR A 30 -4.44 4.51 7.23
N PRO A 31 -4.68 5.41 8.19
CA PRO A 31 -3.78 6.54 8.48
C PRO A 31 -2.43 6.09 9.08
N GLY A 32 -2.29 4.81 9.42
CA GLY A 32 -1.07 4.22 9.96
C GLY A 32 -1.35 3.03 10.87
N ALA A 33 -0.30 2.43 11.40
CA ALA A 33 -0.41 1.43 12.45
C ALA A 33 -0.85 2.08 13.77
N PHE A 34 -1.58 1.36 14.61
CA PHE A 34 -1.98 1.87 15.92
C PHE A 34 -0.73 2.15 16.77
N CYS A 35 -0.63 3.38 17.29
CA CYS A 35 0.52 3.90 18.03
C CYS A 35 0.18 4.05 19.53
N GLY A 36 -0.01 2.96 20.22
CA GLY A 36 -0.31 2.94 21.64
C GLY A 36 0.53 1.92 22.40
N ILE A 37 0.70 2.11 23.71
CA ILE A 37 1.47 1.21 24.59
C ILE A 37 1.05 -0.25 24.38
N GLU A 38 -0.25 -0.51 24.34
CA GLU A 38 -0.79 -1.84 24.14
C GLU A 38 -0.32 -2.52 22.83
N ALA A 39 -0.13 -1.75 21.76
CA ALA A 39 0.38 -2.27 20.50
C ALA A 39 1.89 -2.49 20.56
N GLU A 40 2.62 -1.57 21.18
CA GLU A 40 4.07 -1.70 21.34
C GLU A 40 4.43 -2.92 22.21
N GLU A 41 3.73 -3.14 23.33
CA GLU A 41 3.90 -4.31 24.20
C GLU A 41 3.67 -5.63 23.46
N ARG A 42 2.81 -5.64 22.45
CA ARG A 42 2.53 -6.81 21.62
C ARG A 42 3.34 -6.87 20.32
N GLY A 43 4.34 -5.99 20.18
CA GLY A 43 5.32 -6.02 19.08
C GLY A 43 4.78 -5.45 17.77
N GLN A 44 4.23 -4.23 17.79
CA GLN A 44 3.73 -3.55 16.59
C GLN A 44 4.81 -3.39 15.52
N GLY A 45 5.99 -2.88 15.91
CA GLY A 45 7.11 -2.69 14.99
C GLY A 45 7.60 -4.02 14.39
N GLU A 46 7.69 -5.08 15.19
CA GLU A 46 8.06 -6.41 14.72
C GLU A 46 7.05 -6.97 13.72
N ALA A 47 5.76 -6.84 13.99
CA ALA A 47 4.72 -7.33 13.10
C ALA A 47 4.75 -6.64 11.73
N ILE A 48 5.03 -5.33 11.69
CA ILE A 48 5.21 -4.56 10.46
C ILE A 48 6.48 -5.01 9.73
N ALA A 49 7.62 -5.05 10.42
CA ALA A 49 8.90 -5.45 9.85
C ALA A 49 8.85 -6.87 9.27
N ARG A 50 8.18 -7.77 9.96
CA ARG A 50 7.97 -9.14 9.49
C ARG A 50 7.16 -9.21 8.21
N ASN A 51 6.09 -8.42 8.10
CA ASN A 51 5.31 -8.34 6.87
C ASN A 51 6.16 -7.85 5.68
N LEU A 52 6.97 -6.80 5.88
CA LEU A 52 7.87 -6.28 4.83
C LEU A 52 8.85 -7.34 4.36
N TRP A 53 9.50 -8.02 5.30
CA TRP A 53 10.46 -9.08 5.02
C TRP A 53 9.85 -10.23 4.23
N GLU A 54 8.71 -10.73 4.69
CA GLU A 54 8.05 -11.88 4.06
C GLU A 54 7.41 -11.51 2.70
N LEU A 55 6.85 -10.30 2.55
CA LEU A 55 6.34 -9.82 1.27
C LEU A 55 7.43 -9.72 0.20
N ALA A 56 8.63 -9.26 0.57
CA ALA A 56 9.74 -9.17 -0.36
C ALA A 56 10.10 -10.52 -0.99
N GLY A 57 9.99 -11.61 -0.21
CA GLY A 57 10.30 -12.97 -0.66
C GLY A 57 9.09 -13.83 -1.05
N LEU A 58 7.87 -13.27 -1.09
CA LEU A 58 6.67 -14.05 -1.34
C LEU A 58 6.59 -14.53 -2.80
N LYS A 59 6.46 -15.83 -2.99
CA LYS A 59 6.54 -16.50 -4.30
C LYS A 59 5.18 -16.57 -5.02
N THR A 60 4.34 -15.58 -4.80
CA THR A 60 3.06 -15.42 -5.51
C THR A 60 2.84 -13.94 -5.84
N PRO A 61 2.11 -13.60 -6.90
CA PRO A 61 1.83 -12.20 -7.25
C PRO A 61 1.14 -11.44 -6.12
N VAL A 62 1.62 -10.24 -5.85
CA VAL A 62 1.06 -9.33 -4.83
C VAL A 62 0.74 -7.98 -5.46
N LEU A 63 -0.52 -7.63 -5.43
CA LEU A 63 -1.03 -6.31 -5.83
C LEU A 63 -1.53 -5.56 -4.60
N SER A 64 -1.09 -4.33 -4.42
CA SER A 64 -1.59 -3.47 -3.35
C SER A 64 -2.32 -2.27 -3.95
N ILE A 65 -3.50 -1.96 -3.41
CA ILE A 65 -4.37 -0.88 -3.90
C ILE A 65 -4.71 0.01 -2.71
N VAL A 66 -4.21 1.25 -2.76
CA VAL A 66 -4.57 2.27 -1.76
C VAL A 66 -5.91 2.87 -2.15
N THR A 67 -6.91 2.72 -1.27
CA THR A 67 -8.29 3.11 -1.54
C THR A 67 -8.74 4.37 -0.80
N GLY A 68 -7.94 4.82 0.15
CA GLY A 68 -8.18 6.02 0.93
C GLY A 68 -6.86 6.54 1.47
N GLU A 69 -6.59 6.31 2.74
CA GLU A 69 -5.33 6.71 3.36
C GLU A 69 -4.32 5.56 3.36
N GLY A 70 -3.14 5.81 2.80
CA GLY A 70 -1.98 4.94 2.89
C GLY A 70 -0.93 5.53 3.81
N GLY A 71 -1.07 5.35 5.14
CA GLY A 71 -0.24 6.01 6.14
C GLY A 71 0.94 5.16 6.63
N SER A 72 2.15 5.68 6.45
CA SER A 72 3.38 5.26 7.13
C SER A 72 3.69 3.76 7.00
N GLY A 73 4.42 3.20 7.96
CA GLY A 73 4.75 1.77 8.03
C GLY A 73 3.53 0.86 8.08
N GLY A 74 2.41 1.37 8.60
CA GLY A 74 1.15 0.63 8.64
C GLY A 74 0.60 0.28 7.26
N ALA A 75 0.64 1.20 6.33
CA ALA A 75 0.28 0.97 4.94
C ALA A 75 1.39 0.17 4.21
N LEU A 76 2.65 0.52 4.43
CA LEU A 76 3.79 -0.12 3.77
C LEU A 76 3.87 -1.62 4.07
N ALA A 77 3.48 -2.05 5.28
CA ALA A 77 3.40 -3.46 5.66
C ALA A 77 2.48 -4.31 4.77
N LEU A 78 1.64 -3.68 3.97
CA LEU A 78 0.74 -4.30 3.01
C LEU A 78 0.99 -3.85 1.56
N ALA A 79 1.85 -2.83 1.35
CA ALA A 79 2.09 -2.20 0.06
C ALA A 79 3.48 -2.50 -0.53
N ALA A 80 4.18 -3.50 -0.02
CA ALA A 80 5.47 -3.95 -0.54
C ALA A 80 5.33 -5.06 -1.61
N GLY A 81 4.37 -4.92 -2.51
CA GLY A 81 4.06 -5.89 -3.55
C GLY A 81 4.74 -5.64 -4.91
N ASP A 82 4.32 -6.41 -5.92
CA ASP A 82 4.81 -6.30 -7.30
C ASP A 82 4.34 -5.02 -7.98
N GLN A 83 3.15 -4.56 -7.62
CA GLN A 83 2.62 -3.24 -8.00
C GLN A 83 1.87 -2.59 -6.84
N VAL A 84 1.85 -1.28 -6.85
CA VAL A 84 1.01 -0.45 -5.98
C VAL A 84 0.15 0.44 -6.87
N TRP A 85 -1.15 0.35 -6.70
CA TRP A 85 -2.13 1.21 -7.36
C TRP A 85 -2.81 2.12 -6.35
N MET A 86 -3.35 3.22 -6.81
CA MET A 86 -4.08 4.15 -5.96
C MET A 86 -5.40 4.56 -6.62
N LEU A 87 -6.45 4.71 -5.82
CA LEU A 87 -7.62 5.46 -6.27
C LEU A 87 -7.23 6.93 -6.44
N GLU A 88 -7.89 7.62 -7.35
CA GLU A 88 -7.52 8.99 -7.79
C GLU A 88 -7.42 9.99 -6.63
N ASN A 89 -8.32 9.89 -5.66
CA ASN A 89 -8.38 10.79 -4.51
C ASN A 89 -7.73 10.24 -3.25
N SER A 90 -7.03 9.10 -3.35
CA SER A 90 -6.29 8.53 -2.23
C SER A 90 -4.94 9.22 -2.01
N ILE A 91 -4.39 9.06 -0.81
CA ILE A 91 -3.07 9.57 -0.44
C ILE A 91 -2.18 8.43 0.05
N TYR A 92 -0.88 8.54 -0.20
CA TYR A 92 0.10 7.59 0.32
C TYR A 92 1.34 8.33 0.77
N SER A 93 1.68 8.25 2.05
CA SER A 93 2.79 9.02 2.62
C SER A 93 3.42 8.33 3.83
N ILE A 94 4.67 8.70 4.12
CA ILE A 94 5.42 8.17 5.26
C ILE A 94 4.94 8.71 6.61
N LEU A 95 4.38 9.92 6.64
CA LEU A 95 3.88 10.59 7.85
C LEU A 95 2.82 11.63 7.47
N SER A 96 2.08 12.13 8.47
CA SER A 96 1.11 13.19 8.23
C SER A 96 1.77 14.54 7.88
N PRO A 97 1.08 15.46 7.21
CA PRO A 97 1.58 16.81 6.95
C PRO A 97 1.96 17.57 8.22
N GLU A 98 1.21 17.40 9.31
CA GLU A 98 1.51 17.96 10.62
C GLU A 98 2.83 17.41 11.19
N GLY A 99 3.03 16.10 11.05
CA GLY A 99 4.26 15.43 11.46
C GLY A 99 5.46 15.91 10.65
N PHE A 100 5.31 16.03 9.33
CA PHE A 100 6.33 16.57 8.44
C PHE A 100 6.71 18.00 8.83
N ALA A 101 5.73 18.89 9.00
CA ALA A 101 5.94 20.27 9.38
C ALA A 101 6.62 20.39 10.75
N SER A 102 6.19 19.56 11.71
CA SER A 102 6.80 19.52 13.05
C SER A 102 8.27 19.10 13.03
N ILE A 103 8.61 18.08 12.24
CA ILE A 103 9.97 17.55 12.16
C ILE A 103 10.91 18.52 11.43
N LEU A 104 10.52 18.98 10.24
CA LEU A 104 11.40 19.78 9.39
C LEU A 104 11.36 21.27 9.71
N TRP A 105 10.20 21.82 10.03
CA TRP A 105 10.02 23.25 10.23
C TRP A 105 9.79 23.65 11.69
N LYS A 106 9.68 22.67 12.59
CA LYS A 106 9.39 22.87 14.03
C LYS A 106 8.08 23.61 14.28
N ASP A 107 7.13 23.50 13.34
CA ASP A 107 5.85 24.22 13.37
C ASP A 107 4.74 23.37 12.71
N SER A 108 3.93 22.68 13.51
CA SER A 108 2.84 21.84 13.05
C SER A 108 1.69 22.61 12.37
N THR A 109 1.59 23.93 12.59
CA THR A 109 0.54 24.76 11.99
C THR A 109 0.71 24.91 10.48
N LYS A 110 1.89 24.60 9.95
CA LYS A 110 2.22 24.64 8.50
C LYS A 110 1.85 23.35 7.76
N ALA A 111 0.89 22.59 8.26
CA ALA A 111 0.47 21.33 7.64
C ALA A 111 0.02 21.48 6.19
N LYS A 112 -0.64 22.59 5.84
CA LYS A 112 -1.11 22.85 4.46
C LYS A 112 0.06 23.01 3.48
N GLU A 113 1.07 23.79 3.86
CA GLU A 113 2.29 23.97 3.08
C GLU A 113 3.09 22.66 3.00
N ALA A 114 3.13 21.91 4.10
CA ALA A 114 3.75 20.60 4.15
C ALA A 114 3.09 19.63 3.16
N ALA A 115 1.77 19.54 3.15
CA ALA A 115 1.03 18.68 2.21
C ALA A 115 1.37 19.00 0.74
N ALA A 116 1.50 20.28 0.38
CA ALA A 116 1.86 20.71 -0.96
C ALA A 116 3.29 20.29 -1.37
N VAL A 117 4.23 20.26 -0.40
CA VAL A 117 5.63 19.88 -0.64
C VAL A 117 5.81 18.36 -0.68
N MET A 118 5.06 17.62 0.13
CA MET A 118 5.21 16.17 0.30
C MET A 118 4.87 15.36 -0.95
N LYS A 119 4.05 15.91 -1.85
CA LYS A 119 3.67 15.21 -3.07
C LYS A 119 3.10 13.81 -2.81
N LEU A 120 2.02 13.76 -2.04
CA LEU A 120 1.44 12.52 -1.49
C LEU A 120 0.20 12.02 -2.24
N THR A 121 -0.25 12.75 -3.28
CA THR A 121 -1.44 12.37 -4.06
C THR A 121 -1.13 11.27 -5.08
N ALA A 122 -2.17 10.57 -5.55
CA ALA A 122 -2.02 9.51 -6.55
C ALA A 122 -1.33 10.02 -7.83
N SER A 123 -1.68 11.21 -8.31
CA SER A 123 -1.05 11.82 -9.48
C SER A 123 0.44 12.13 -9.25
N ASP A 124 0.78 12.74 -8.12
CA ASP A 124 2.18 13.05 -7.78
C ASP A 124 3.05 11.78 -7.73
N LEU A 125 2.52 10.71 -7.11
CA LEU A 125 3.26 9.46 -6.94
C LEU A 125 3.37 8.65 -8.23
N TYR A 126 2.38 8.75 -9.11
CA TYR A 126 2.42 8.18 -10.44
C TYR A 126 3.49 8.87 -11.31
N GLU A 127 3.53 10.20 -11.32
CA GLU A 127 4.55 10.98 -12.04
C GLU A 127 5.98 10.65 -11.58
N LYS A 128 6.14 10.35 -10.30
CA LYS A 128 7.43 9.92 -9.72
C LYS A 128 7.76 8.44 -9.94
N GLY A 129 6.86 7.67 -10.54
CA GLY A 129 7.03 6.22 -10.74
C GLY A 129 7.01 5.39 -9.46
N ILE A 130 6.47 5.93 -8.37
CA ILE A 130 6.33 5.23 -7.08
C ILE A 130 5.17 4.24 -7.13
N ILE A 131 4.11 4.58 -7.86
CA ILE A 131 2.97 3.70 -8.12
C ILE A 131 2.83 3.43 -9.61
N GLU A 132 2.19 2.31 -9.94
CA GLU A 132 2.07 1.86 -11.34
C GLU A 132 0.74 2.26 -11.98
N GLN A 133 -0.29 2.56 -11.21
CA GLN A 133 -1.61 2.92 -11.74
C GLN A 133 -2.34 3.91 -10.84
N VAL A 134 -3.04 4.85 -11.48
CA VAL A 134 -4.12 5.63 -10.86
C VAL A 134 -5.45 5.08 -11.37
N ILE A 135 -6.36 4.80 -10.47
CA ILE A 135 -7.72 4.32 -10.79
C ILE A 135 -8.67 5.51 -10.69
N PRO A 136 -9.24 5.96 -11.81
CA PRO A 136 -10.16 7.09 -11.80
C PRO A 136 -11.40 6.83 -10.96
N GLU A 137 -11.85 7.84 -10.25
CA GLU A 137 -13.08 7.80 -9.45
C GLU A 137 -14.20 8.60 -10.15
N PRO A 138 -15.46 8.29 -9.90
CA PRO A 138 -16.56 9.18 -10.30
C PRO A 138 -16.50 10.48 -9.49
N GLU A 139 -17.04 11.58 -10.02
CA GLU A 139 -17.04 12.89 -9.36
C GLU A 139 -17.59 12.82 -7.93
N ASN A 140 -18.59 11.97 -7.71
CA ASN A 140 -19.13 11.67 -6.39
C ASN A 140 -19.08 10.16 -6.17
N LEU A 141 -18.17 9.71 -5.29
CA LEU A 141 -18.07 8.31 -4.89
C LEU A 141 -19.14 8.01 -3.83
N THR A 142 -20.17 7.31 -4.24
CA THR A 142 -21.29 6.87 -3.40
C THR A 142 -21.46 5.35 -3.51
N PRO A 143 -22.25 4.71 -2.64
CA PRO A 143 -22.58 3.29 -2.81
C PRO A 143 -23.14 2.97 -4.21
N GLU A 144 -23.93 3.88 -4.78
CA GLU A 144 -24.56 3.72 -6.09
C GLU A 144 -23.57 3.88 -7.25
N SER A 145 -22.48 4.62 -7.09
CA SER A 145 -21.43 4.79 -8.10
C SER A 145 -20.22 3.88 -7.94
N MET A 146 -20.11 3.17 -6.81
CA MET A 146 -18.99 2.29 -6.48
C MET A 146 -18.74 1.20 -7.54
N TRP A 147 -19.78 0.74 -8.22
CA TRP A 147 -19.64 -0.27 -9.27
C TRP A 147 -18.73 0.18 -10.42
N GLN A 148 -18.67 1.50 -10.70
CA GLN A 148 -17.76 2.03 -11.74
C GLN A 148 -16.29 1.85 -11.38
N VAL A 149 -15.96 2.05 -10.10
CA VAL A 149 -14.60 1.79 -9.59
C VAL A 149 -14.32 0.28 -9.62
N ALA A 150 -15.27 -0.53 -9.18
CA ALA A 150 -15.14 -1.99 -9.18
C ALA A 150 -14.93 -2.57 -10.59
N GLU A 151 -15.65 -2.06 -11.59
CA GLU A 151 -15.49 -2.47 -12.99
C GLU A 151 -14.10 -2.10 -13.52
N ARG A 152 -13.64 -0.84 -13.30
CA ARG A 152 -12.29 -0.39 -13.69
C ARG A 152 -11.20 -1.20 -13.02
N LEU A 153 -11.37 -1.54 -11.74
CA LEU A 153 -10.44 -2.39 -10.99
C LEU A 153 -10.44 -3.81 -11.55
N ASN A 154 -11.62 -4.38 -11.80
CA ASN A 154 -11.74 -5.76 -12.32
C ASN A 154 -10.90 -5.96 -13.59
N ASP A 155 -11.06 -5.09 -14.59
CA ASP A 155 -10.35 -5.22 -15.86
C ASP A 155 -8.83 -5.12 -15.69
N LYS A 156 -8.39 -4.16 -14.88
CA LYS A 156 -6.96 -3.97 -14.60
C LYS A 156 -6.38 -5.11 -13.75
N ILE A 157 -7.12 -5.60 -12.75
CA ILE A 157 -6.72 -6.75 -11.93
C ILE A 157 -6.60 -8.00 -12.81
N CYS A 158 -7.55 -8.27 -13.70
CA CYS A 158 -7.47 -9.39 -14.63
C CYS A 158 -6.20 -9.31 -15.50
N THR A 159 -5.88 -8.12 -16.02
CA THR A 159 -4.65 -7.90 -16.80
C THR A 159 -3.39 -8.13 -15.96
N PHE A 160 -3.37 -7.61 -14.72
CA PHE A 160 -2.29 -7.86 -13.76
C PHE A 160 -2.12 -9.36 -13.51
N LEU A 161 -3.19 -10.05 -13.19
CA LEU A 161 -3.16 -11.49 -12.91
C LEU A 161 -2.65 -12.29 -14.12
N GLN A 162 -3.13 -12.03 -15.33
CA GLN A 162 -2.66 -12.70 -16.54
C GLN A 162 -1.15 -12.55 -16.72
N LYS A 163 -0.61 -11.35 -16.51
CA LYS A 163 0.82 -11.06 -16.63
C LYS A 163 1.63 -11.75 -15.54
N TYR A 164 1.27 -11.52 -14.28
CA TYR A 164 2.12 -11.91 -13.15
C TYR A 164 2.01 -13.40 -12.78
N THR A 165 0.89 -14.06 -13.08
CA THR A 165 0.77 -15.51 -12.87
C THR A 165 1.47 -16.33 -13.96
N SER A 166 1.86 -15.71 -15.08
CA SER A 166 2.65 -16.37 -16.12
C SER A 166 4.16 -16.34 -15.87
N LEU A 167 4.63 -15.55 -14.90
CA LEU A 167 6.03 -15.47 -14.54
C LEU A 167 6.45 -16.68 -13.69
N SER A 168 7.70 -17.12 -13.85
CA SER A 168 8.31 -18.04 -12.91
C SER A 168 8.53 -17.38 -11.54
N GLU A 169 8.72 -18.16 -10.48
CA GLU A 169 9.01 -17.63 -9.15
C GLU A 169 10.24 -16.71 -9.15
N GLU A 170 11.28 -17.08 -9.89
CA GLU A 170 12.53 -16.32 -10.01
C GLU A 170 12.29 -14.96 -10.70
N GLU A 171 11.61 -14.96 -11.85
CA GLU A 171 11.27 -13.74 -12.58
C GLU A 171 10.39 -12.81 -11.74
N LEU A 172 9.43 -13.37 -11.01
CA LEU A 172 8.56 -12.60 -10.11
C LEU A 172 9.35 -11.88 -9.03
N LEU A 173 10.23 -12.62 -8.33
CA LEU A 173 11.05 -12.06 -7.25
C LEU A 173 12.04 -11.04 -7.77
N GLU A 174 12.69 -11.30 -8.90
CA GLU A 174 13.62 -10.34 -9.52
C GLU A 174 12.91 -9.06 -9.98
N THR A 175 11.73 -9.19 -10.58
CA THR A 175 10.91 -8.03 -10.99
C THR A 175 10.52 -7.19 -9.77
N ARG A 176 10.11 -7.82 -8.68
CA ARG A 176 9.79 -7.15 -7.42
C ARG A 176 11.01 -6.46 -6.81
N TYR A 177 12.14 -7.15 -6.75
CA TYR A 177 13.40 -6.58 -6.26
C TYR A 177 13.81 -5.36 -7.10
N ALA A 178 13.83 -5.50 -8.42
CA ALA A 178 14.18 -4.42 -9.34
C ALA A 178 13.25 -3.19 -9.20
N ARG A 179 11.97 -3.40 -8.88
CA ARG A 179 11.02 -2.32 -8.61
C ARG A 179 11.48 -1.44 -7.44
N PHE A 180 11.87 -2.04 -6.32
CA PHE A 180 12.30 -1.29 -5.14
C PHE A 180 13.73 -0.73 -5.26
N ARG A 181 14.55 -1.25 -6.17
CA ARG A 181 15.90 -0.74 -6.43
C ARG A 181 15.92 0.53 -7.30
N LYS A 182 14.79 0.99 -7.78
CA LYS A 182 14.67 2.25 -8.53
C LYS A 182 14.77 3.50 -7.65
N PHE A 183 14.55 3.36 -6.35
CA PHE A 183 14.48 4.45 -5.38
C PHE A 183 15.72 4.55 -4.51
#